data_bea4c98daaa6245c7bb05bf84e57c3fc
#
_entry.id   bea4c98daaa6245c7bb05bf84e57c3fc
#
_cell.length_a   1.000
_cell.length_b   1.000
_cell.length_c   1.000
_cell.angle_alpha   90.00
_cell.angle_beta   90.00
_cell.angle_gamma   90.00
#
_symmetry.space_group_name_H-M   'P 1'
#
loop_
_entity.id
_entity.type
_entity.pdbx_description
1 polymer ?
#
loop_
_entity_poly.entity_id
_entity_poly.type
_entity_poly.pdbx_seq_one_letter_code
_entity_poly.pdbx_strand_id
1 'polypeptide(L)'
;MIISPCISICKTDPSTGFCYGCGRTIEERKIWKLENTTDEWKEENLKIIKKRLTGWQLESFEESYTYKIENGISLFKKNLKNE
;
A
#
# COMPACT_ATOMS: atom_id res chain seq x y z
N MET A 1 5.35 8.17 -12.73
CA MET A 1 4.08 7.83 -12.07
C MET A 1 4.33 6.86 -10.93
N ILE A 2 3.76 7.13 -9.76
CA ILE A 2 3.95 6.29 -8.57
C ILE A 2 2.80 5.30 -8.46
N ILE A 3 3.13 4.02 -8.37
CA ILE A 3 2.12 2.97 -8.24
C ILE A 3 1.54 2.96 -6.82
N SER A 4 0.22 2.79 -6.72
CA SER A 4 -0.48 2.72 -5.44
C SER A 4 0.09 1.62 -4.54
N PRO A 5 0.34 1.89 -3.25
CA PRO A 5 0.88 0.89 -2.32
C PRO A 5 -0.15 -0.14 -1.84
N CYS A 6 -1.36 -0.13 -2.38
CA CYS A 6 -2.36 -1.14 -2.00
C CYS A 6 -1.94 -2.54 -2.44
N ILE A 7 -1.86 -3.47 -1.50
CA ILE A 7 -1.47 -4.86 -1.78
C ILE A 7 -2.67 -5.81 -1.71
N SER A 8 -3.88 -5.29 -1.93
CA SER A 8 -5.15 -6.02 -1.91
C SER A 8 -5.59 -6.49 -0.52
N ILE A 9 -4.99 -5.97 0.52
CA ILE A 9 -5.45 -6.14 1.90
C ILE A 9 -5.98 -4.78 2.35
N CYS A 10 -7.30 -4.61 2.30
CA CYS A 10 -7.95 -3.32 2.55
C CYS A 10 -8.74 -3.32 3.86
N LYS A 11 -8.06 -3.60 4.96
CA LYS A 11 -8.66 -3.56 6.29
C LYS A 11 -7.96 -2.53 7.15
N THR A 12 -8.74 -1.68 7.81
CA THR A 12 -8.21 -0.68 8.72
C THR A 12 -8.20 -1.21 10.14
N ASP A 13 -7.04 -1.10 10.81
CA ASP A 13 -6.92 -1.45 12.22
C ASP A 13 -7.67 -0.41 13.07
N PRO A 14 -8.69 -0.79 13.83
CA PRO A 14 -9.43 0.17 14.64
C PRO A 14 -8.60 0.80 15.76
N SER A 15 -7.51 0.17 16.15
CA SER A 15 -6.63 0.72 17.20
C SER A 15 -5.73 1.83 16.71
N THR A 16 -5.22 1.72 15.49
CA THR A 16 -4.24 2.67 14.94
C THR A 16 -4.81 3.55 13.83
N GLY A 17 -5.88 3.12 13.17
CA GLY A 17 -6.44 3.79 12.01
C GLY A 17 -5.64 3.54 10.73
N PHE A 18 -4.65 2.66 10.76
CA PHE A 18 -3.83 2.32 9.60
C PHE A 18 -4.32 1.05 8.93
N CYS A 19 -4.18 0.99 7.61
CA CYS A 19 -4.49 -0.22 6.86
C CYS A 19 -3.48 -1.33 7.21
N TYR A 20 -3.97 -2.53 7.49
CA TYR A 20 -3.10 -3.68 7.82
C TYR A 20 -2.11 -4.02 6.70
N GLY A 21 -2.52 -3.82 5.45
CA GLY A 21 -1.67 -4.19 4.32
C GLY A 21 -0.65 -3.13 3.95
N CYS A 22 -1.05 -1.87 3.90
CA CYS A 22 -0.20 -0.80 3.37
C CYS A 22 0.09 0.34 4.35
N GLY A 23 -0.42 0.28 5.57
CA GLY A 23 -0.11 1.29 6.59
C GLY A 23 -0.66 2.68 6.35
N ARG A 24 -1.57 2.85 5.39
CA ARG A 24 -2.18 4.15 5.10
C ARG A 24 -3.42 4.37 5.96
N THR A 25 -3.67 5.64 6.31
CA THR A 25 -4.96 6.02 6.90
C THR A 25 -6.03 6.07 5.81
N ILE A 26 -7.29 6.14 6.21
CA ILE A 26 -8.41 6.28 5.27
C ILE A 26 -8.25 7.56 4.46
N GLU A 27 -7.86 8.64 5.11
CA GLU A 27 -7.64 9.94 4.45
C GLU A 27 -6.52 9.86 3.43
N GLU A 28 -5.39 9.22 3.78
CA GLU A 28 -4.28 9.04 2.86
C GLU A 28 -4.69 8.23 1.64
N ARG A 29 -5.50 7.19 1.83
CA ARG A 29 -6.01 6.40 0.71
C ARG A 29 -6.88 7.23 -0.23
N LYS A 30 -7.67 8.16 0.30
CA LYS A 30 -8.47 9.08 -0.51
C LYS A 30 -7.60 10.03 -1.31
N ILE A 31 -6.56 10.58 -0.68
CA ILE A 31 -5.62 11.51 -1.34
C ILE A 31 -4.90 10.81 -2.49
N TRP A 32 -4.52 9.54 -2.31
CA TRP A 32 -3.88 8.76 -3.37
C TRP A 32 -4.74 8.63 -4.63
N LYS A 33 -6.06 8.69 -4.49
CA LYS A 33 -6.99 8.56 -5.60
C LYS A 33 -7.29 9.88 -6.31
N LEU A 34 -6.90 11.01 -5.75
CA LEU A 34 -7.12 12.32 -6.36
C LEU A 34 -6.18 12.50 -7.56
N GLU A 35 -6.72 13.05 -8.65
CA GLU A 35 -5.96 13.27 -9.88
C GLU A 35 -4.84 14.30 -9.71
N ASN A 36 -5.05 15.28 -8.84
CA ASN A 36 -4.09 16.34 -8.61
C ASN A 36 -3.04 16.04 -7.55
N THR A 37 -3.03 14.84 -6.98
CA THR A 37 -2.01 14.45 -6.02
C THR A 37 -0.66 14.29 -6.71
N THR A 38 0.36 14.99 -6.23
CA THR A 38 1.68 14.98 -6.85
C THR A 38 2.45 13.70 -6.54
N ASP A 39 3.41 13.37 -7.41
CA ASP A 39 4.31 12.24 -7.18
C ASP A 39 5.19 12.50 -5.96
N GLU A 40 5.56 13.75 -5.71
CA GLU A 40 6.35 14.12 -4.53
C GLU A 40 5.60 13.78 -3.24
N TRP A 41 4.32 14.09 -3.17
CA TRP A 41 3.50 13.74 -2.01
C TRP A 41 3.44 12.22 -1.83
N LYS A 42 3.28 11.49 -2.92
CA LYS A 42 3.19 10.03 -2.90
C LYS A 42 4.50 9.40 -2.41
N GLU A 43 5.64 9.90 -2.87
CA GLU A 43 6.94 9.43 -2.41
C GLU A 43 7.15 9.66 -0.92
N GLU A 44 6.79 10.84 -0.42
CA GLU A 44 6.87 11.13 1.01
C GLU A 44 5.95 10.22 1.81
N ASN A 45 4.74 9.99 1.33
CA ASN A 45 3.80 9.10 2.00
C ASN A 45 4.33 7.66 2.05
N LEU A 46 4.97 7.18 0.98
CA LEU A 46 5.60 5.87 0.98
C LEU A 46 6.68 5.73 2.05
N LYS A 47 7.48 6.76 2.25
CA LYS A 47 8.50 6.78 3.31
C LYS A 47 7.85 6.67 4.69
N ILE A 48 6.76 7.40 4.90
CA ILE A 48 6.01 7.38 6.15
C ILE A 48 5.40 6.00 6.38
N ILE A 49 4.81 5.41 5.35
CA ILE A 49 4.23 4.07 5.41
C ILE A 49 5.26 3.03 5.85
N LYS A 50 6.45 3.07 5.27
CA LYS A 50 7.52 2.13 5.61
C LYS A 50 7.98 2.25 7.05
N LYS A 51 7.85 3.43 7.65
CA LYS A 51 8.16 3.64 9.06
C LYS A 51 7.06 3.13 9.98
N ARG A 52 5.82 3.09 9.50
CA ARG A 52 4.67 2.59 10.28
C ARG A 52 4.62 1.07 10.30
N LEU A 53 5.00 0.43 9.21
CA LEU A 53 5.03 -1.03 9.12
C LEU A 53 6.29 -1.58 9.76
N THR A 54 6.16 -2.68 10.49
CA THR A 54 7.28 -3.31 11.19
C THR A 54 7.21 -4.82 11.05
N GLY A 55 8.36 -5.49 11.21
CA GLY A 55 8.45 -6.93 11.19
C GLY A 55 7.91 -7.55 9.91
N TRP A 56 7.10 -8.58 10.05
CA TRP A 56 6.55 -9.33 8.92
C TRP A 56 5.63 -8.46 8.03
N GLN A 57 4.97 -7.46 8.63
CA GLN A 57 4.10 -6.55 7.85
C GLN A 57 4.90 -5.75 6.85
N LEU A 58 6.06 -5.24 7.25
CA LEU A 58 6.93 -4.48 6.36
C LEU A 58 7.48 -5.38 5.25
N GLU A 59 7.92 -6.57 5.60
CA GLU A 59 8.44 -7.54 4.62
C GLU A 59 7.38 -7.92 3.60
N SER A 60 6.16 -8.22 4.06
CA SER A 60 5.04 -8.55 3.18
C SER A 60 4.69 -7.39 2.25
N PHE A 61 4.68 -6.18 2.79
CA PHE A 61 4.38 -4.99 2.00
C PHE A 61 5.44 -4.78 0.90
N GLU A 62 6.72 -4.83 1.27
CA GLU A 62 7.80 -4.60 0.30
C GLU A 62 7.80 -5.64 -0.81
N GLU A 63 7.64 -6.91 -0.46
CA GLU A 63 7.57 -8.00 -1.43
C GLU A 63 6.37 -7.82 -2.36
N SER A 64 5.20 -7.57 -1.81
CA SER A 64 3.97 -7.43 -2.59
C SER A 64 3.99 -6.18 -3.45
N TYR A 65 4.54 -5.08 -2.95
CA TYR A 65 4.61 -3.84 -3.69
C TYR A 65 5.60 -3.96 -4.85
N THR A 66 6.75 -4.57 -4.63
CA THR A 66 7.74 -4.84 -5.68
C THR A 66 7.11 -5.70 -6.77
N TYR A 67 6.39 -6.73 -6.39
CA TYR A 67 5.69 -7.59 -7.34
C TYR A 67 4.66 -6.80 -8.15
N LYS A 68 3.92 -5.93 -7.49
CA LYS A 68 2.92 -5.08 -8.15
C LYS A 68 3.54 -4.14 -9.17
N ILE A 69 4.69 -3.55 -8.83
CA ILE A 69 5.43 -2.67 -9.76
C ILE A 69 5.85 -3.43 -11.01
N GLU A 70 6.35 -4.65 -10.83
CA GLU A 70 6.84 -5.48 -11.95
C GLU A 70 5.73 -6.08 -12.80
N ASN A 71 4.60 -6.43 -12.20
CA ASN A 71 3.57 -7.24 -12.84
C ASN A 71 2.22 -6.53 -13.03
N GLY A 72 2.06 -5.35 -12.48
CA GLY A 72 0.82 -4.56 -12.58
C GLY A 72 -0.31 -4.98 -11.65
N ILE A 73 -0.18 -6.11 -10.96
CA ILE A 73 -1.15 -6.56 -9.95
C ILE A 73 -0.43 -6.99 -8.70
N SER A 74 -1.11 -6.91 -7.54
CA SER A 74 -0.51 -7.35 -6.29
C SER A 74 -0.38 -8.87 -6.24
N LEU A 75 0.57 -9.35 -5.44
CA LEU A 75 0.80 -10.77 -5.24
C LEU A 75 -0.45 -11.49 -4.72
N PHE A 76 -1.13 -10.87 -3.76
CA PHE A 76 -2.35 -11.43 -3.19
C PHE A 76 -3.48 -11.53 -4.21
N LYS A 77 -3.60 -10.53 -5.09
CA LYS A 77 -4.61 -10.55 -6.15
C LYS A 77 -4.33 -11.65 -7.18
N LYS A 78 -3.06 -11.88 -7.50
CA LYS A 78 -2.66 -12.99 -8.37
C LYS A 78 -3.07 -14.33 -7.76
N ASN A 79 -2.81 -14.53 -6.47
CA ASN A 79 -3.16 -15.76 -5.79
C ASN A 79 -4.67 -16.02 -5.80
N LEU A 80 -5.46 -14.96 -5.61
CA LEU A 80 -6.92 -15.09 -5.68
C LEU A 80 -7.41 -15.49 -7.07
N LYS A 81 -6.75 -15.02 -8.13
CA LYS A 81 -7.11 -15.37 -9.50
C LYS A 81 -6.78 -16.80 -9.87
N ASN A 82 -5.82 -17.39 -9.21
CA ASN A 82 -5.38 -18.76 -9.50
C ASN A 82 -6.17 -19.81 -8.74
N GLU A 83 -7.10 -19.40 -7.94
CA GLU A 83 -8.04 -20.27 -7.28
C GLU A 83 -9.34 -20.35 -8.09
#